data_1741910e2ec536dfec1790f522766e88
#
_entry.id   1741910e2ec536dfec1790f522766e88
#
_cell.length_a   1.000
_cell.length_b   1.000
_cell.length_c   1.000
_cell.angle_alpha   90.00
_cell.angle_beta   90.00
_cell.angle_gamma   90.00
#
_symmetry.space_group_name_H-M   'P 1'
#
loop_
_entity.id
_entity.type
_entity.pdbx_description
1 polymer ?
#
loop_
_entity_poly.entity_id
_entity_poly.type
_entity_poly.pdbx_seq_one_letter_code
_entity_poly.pdbx_strand_id
1 'polypeptide(L)'
;MSLAENKIQNISYWKERVDLAAAFRWAARFDLHEGVANHFSFSINDDGTKFLMNPNQAHFSRIKASDLIVVDANDPNTLGRPGAPDPTAWGLHGSIHRNCLHARCAMHVHSMYALSLIHI
;
A
#
# COMPACT_ATOMS: atom_id res chain seq x y z
N MET A 1 -6.98 -18.47 -22.00
CA MET A 1 -7.09 -17.53 -20.88
C MET A 1 -8.55 -17.20 -20.63
N SER A 2 -9.02 -17.29 -19.38
CA SER A 2 -10.40 -17.02 -19.03
C SER A 2 -10.73 -15.53 -19.09
N LEU A 3 -12.02 -15.16 -19.15
CA LEU A 3 -12.46 -13.76 -19.10
C LEU A 3 -12.02 -13.08 -17.80
N ALA A 4 -12.02 -13.83 -16.69
CA ALA A 4 -11.57 -13.30 -15.40
C ALA A 4 -10.08 -12.98 -15.40
N GLU A 5 -9.26 -13.87 -15.97
CA GLU A 5 -7.81 -13.64 -16.12
C GLU A 5 -7.53 -12.45 -17.03
N ASN A 6 -8.26 -12.30 -18.14
CA ASN A 6 -8.14 -11.15 -19.03
C ASN A 6 -8.48 -9.85 -18.31
N LYS A 7 -9.54 -9.83 -17.49
CA LYS A 7 -9.92 -8.64 -16.71
C LYS A 7 -8.82 -8.27 -15.72
N ILE A 8 -8.25 -9.25 -15.03
CA ILE A 8 -7.17 -9.03 -14.06
C ILE A 8 -5.94 -8.44 -14.75
N GLN A 9 -5.54 -9.00 -15.89
CA GLN A 9 -4.36 -8.52 -16.62
C GLN A 9 -4.54 -7.12 -17.20
N ASN A 10 -5.78 -6.67 -17.41
CA ASN A 10 -6.07 -5.33 -17.90
C ASN A 10 -6.14 -4.27 -16.80
N ILE A 11 -6.01 -4.66 -15.52
CA ILE A 11 -5.92 -3.69 -14.43
C ILE A 11 -4.57 -2.98 -14.53
N SER A 12 -4.60 -1.64 -14.47
CA SER A 12 -3.39 -0.82 -14.58
C SER A 12 -2.40 -1.12 -13.46
N TYR A 13 -1.12 -1.07 -13.81
CA TYR A 13 0.00 -1.30 -12.87
C TYR A 13 -0.01 -2.70 -12.27
N TRP A 14 -0.37 -3.71 -13.08
CA TRP A 14 -0.53 -5.07 -12.56
C TRP A 14 0.75 -5.62 -11.95
N LYS A 15 1.91 -5.38 -12.58
CA LYS A 15 3.20 -5.83 -12.06
C LYS A 15 3.48 -5.22 -10.67
N GLU A 16 3.31 -3.92 -10.55
CA GLU A 16 3.53 -3.19 -9.30
C GLU A 16 2.54 -3.63 -8.23
N ARG A 17 1.30 -3.92 -8.62
CA ARG A 17 0.27 -4.44 -7.71
C ARG A 17 0.65 -5.81 -7.16
N VAL A 18 1.13 -6.70 -8.02
CA VAL A 18 1.56 -8.04 -7.61
C VAL A 18 2.74 -7.95 -6.64
N ASP A 19 3.73 -7.13 -6.94
CA ASP A 19 4.89 -6.96 -6.09
C ASP A 19 4.50 -6.40 -4.71
N LEU A 20 3.63 -5.41 -4.67
CA LEU A 20 3.19 -4.82 -3.41
C LEU A 20 2.31 -5.79 -2.62
N ALA A 21 1.41 -6.51 -3.27
CA ALA A 21 0.59 -7.52 -2.60
C ALA A 21 1.45 -8.64 -2.00
N ALA A 22 2.50 -9.04 -2.71
CA ALA A 22 3.47 -10.00 -2.19
C ALA A 22 4.16 -9.48 -0.91
N ALA A 23 4.53 -8.19 -0.90
CA ALA A 23 5.13 -7.56 0.29
C ALA A 23 4.19 -7.61 1.50
N PHE A 24 2.89 -7.34 1.30
CA PHE A 24 1.90 -7.45 2.38
C PHE A 24 1.82 -8.87 2.92
N ARG A 25 1.81 -9.87 2.05
CA ARG A 25 1.71 -11.27 2.47
C ARG A 25 2.97 -11.76 3.18
N TRP A 26 4.13 -11.34 2.73
CA TRP A 26 5.39 -11.62 3.43
C TRP A 26 5.43 -10.95 4.80
N ALA A 27 4.96 -9.71 4.91
CA ALA A 27 4.87 -9.02 6.21
C ALA A 27 3.96 -9.78 7.17
N ALA A 28 2.81 -10.28 6.70
CA ALA A 28 1.93 -11.10 7.51
C ALA A 28 2.60 -12.40 7.96
N ARG A 29 3.29 -13.07 7.04
CA ARG A 29 3.99 -14.32 7.32
C ARG A 29 5.09 -14.17 8.36
N PHE A 30 5.81 -13.04 8.33
CA PHE A 30 6.88 -12.74 9.29
C PHE A 30 6.41 -12.02 10.54
N ASP A 31 5.10 -11.83 10.68
CA ASP A 31 4.50 -11.18 11.85
C ASP A 31 5.04 -9.75 12.06
N LEU A 32 5.15 -9.00 10.97
CA LEU A 32 5.67 -7.63 10.98
C LEU A 32 4.58 -6.57 11.07
N HIS A 33 3.30 -6.96 11.04
CA HIS A 33 2.16 -6.04 11.08
C HIS A 33 1.36 -6.22 12.36
N GLU A 34 0.54 -5.24 12.68
CA GLU A 34 -0.35 -5.27 13.83
C GLU A 34 -1.80 -5.08 13.38
N GLY A 35 -2.56 -6.17 13.36
CA GLY A 35 -3.97 -6.16 12.96
C GLY A 35 -4.16 -5.61 11.54
N VAL A 36 -4.92 -4.52 11.44
CA VAL A 36 -5.19 -3.81 10.17
C VAL A 36 -4.62 -2.39 10.17
N ALA A 37 -3.73 -2.08 11.11
CA ALA A 37 -3.27 -0.72 11.37
C ALA A 37 -2.12 -0.26 10.48
N ASN A 38 -1.43 -1.18 9.81
CA ASN A 38 -0.24 -0.85 9.03
C ASN A 38 -0.58 -0.59 7.56
N HIS A 39 0.36 0.06 6.84
CA HIS A 39 0.14 0.45 5.45
C HIS A 39 1.46 0.50 4.68
N PHE A 40 1.38 0.09 3.41
CA PHE A 40 2.49 0.14 2.46
C PHE A 40 2.05 0.91 1.23
N SER A 41 2.99 1.56 0.57
CA SER A 41 2.72 2.24 -0.68
C SER A 41 3.85 2.03 -1.69
N PHE A 42 3.52 2.15 -2.96
CA PHE A 42 4.45 2.02 -4.08
C PHE A 42 4.16 3.13 -5.09
N SER A 43 5.14 4.02 -5.29
CA SER A 43 5.01 5.14 -6.23
C SER A 43 4.96 4.63 -7.68
N ILE A 44 4.01 5.12 -8.46
CA ILE A 44 3.79 4.68 -9.84
C ILE A 44 4.02 5.78 -10.88
N ASN A 45 4.46 6.97 -10.45
CA ASN A 45 4.87 8.02 -11.36
C ASN A 45 6.16 8.70 -10.87
N ASP A 46 6.74 9.55 -11.73
CA ASP A 46 8.07 10.10 -11.50
C ASP A 46 8.07 11.24 -10.47
N ASP A 47 6.97 11.97 -10.32
CA ASP A 47 6.89 13.10 -9.38
C ASP A 47 6.36 12.70 -8.00
N GLY A 48 6.04 11.43 -7.79
CA GLY A 48 5.58 10.91 -6.50
C GLY A 48 4.17 11.31 -6.11
N THR A 49 3.37 11.83 -7.04
CA THR A 49 1.98 12.24 -6.73
C THR A 49 1.00 11.09 -6.77
N LYS A 50 1.31 10.00 -7.49
CA LYS A 50 0.45 8.83 -7.60
C LYS A 50 1.15 7.59 -7.07
N PHE A 51 0.44 6.82 -6.27
CA PHE A 51 0.99 5.60 -5.68
C PHE A 51 -0.12 4.58 -5.39
N LEU A 52 0.29 3.32 -5.35
CA LEU A 52 -0.56 2.22 -4.91
C LEU A 52 -0.54 2.14 -3.39
N MET A 53 -1.67 1.76 -2.80
CA MET A 53 -1.80 1.63 -1.37
C MET A 53 -2.87 0.60 -1.02
N ASN A 54 -2.79 0.03 0.18
CA ASN A 54 -3.80 -0.89 0.68
C ASN A 54 -5.07 -0.13 1.10
N PRO A 55 -6.24 -0.75 0.91
CA PRO A 55 -7.48 -0.20 1.44
C PRO A 55 -7.46 -0.22 2.97
N ASN A 56 -8.16 0.73 3.59
CA ASN A 56 -8.29 0.80 5.05
C ASN A 56 -8.98 -0.46 5.59
N GLN A 57 -8.55 -0.92 6.75
CA GLN A 57 -9.16 -2.05 7.49
C GLN A 57 -9.00 -3.42 6.82
N ALA A 58 -8.13 -3.57 5.84
CA ALA A 58 -7.82 -4.86 5.23
C ALA A 58 -6.64 -5.53 5.93
N HIS A 59 -6.81 -6.80 6.33
CA HIS A 59 -5.72 -7.57 6.94
C HIS A 59 -4.70 -7.95 5.86
N PHE A 60 -3.40 -7.83 6.16
CA PHE A 60 -2.32 -8.04 5.20
C PHE A 60 -2.33 -9.43 4.55
N SER A 61 -2.71 -10.45 5.30
CA SER A 61 -2.79 -11.83 4.78
C SER A 61 -3.84 -12.02 3.69
N ARG A 62 -4.78 -11.10 3.57
CA ARG A 62 -5.92 -11.18 2.64
C ARG A 62 -5.84 -10.19 1.49
N ILE A 63 -4.84 -9.31 1.49
CA ILE A 63 -4.70 -8.31 0.42
C ILE A 63 -4.29 -9.00 -0.88
N LYS A 64 -5.10 -8.77 -1.92
CA LYS A 64 -4.82 -9.22 -3.29
C LYS A 64 -4.33 -8.04 -4.11
N ALA A 65 -3.62 -8.34 -5.20
CA ALA A 65 -3.15 -7.30 -6.13
C ALA A 65 -4.31 -6.42 -6.63
N SER A 66 -5.48 -7.02 -6.86
CA SER A 66 -6.67 -6.30 -7.33
C SER A 66 -7.32 -5.43 -6.24
N ASP A 67 -7.03 -5.66 -4.97
CA ASP A 67 -7.58 -4.86 -3.86
C ASP A 67 -6.85 -3.53 -3.70
N LEU A 68 -5.60 -3.45 -4.17
CA LEU A 68 -4.80 -2.24 -4.04
C LEU A 68 -5.41 -1.11 -4.86
N ILE A 69 -5.31 0.10 -4.34
CA ILE A 69 -5.91 1.27 -4.94
C ILE A 69 -4.83 2.23 -5.43
N VAL A 70 -5.13 2.90 -6.55
CA VAL A 70 -4.32 4.03 -7.02
C VAL A 70 -4.82 5.27 -6.31
N VAL A 71 -3.93 5.93 -5.58
CA VAL A 71 -4.25 7.17 -4.89
C VAL A 71 -3.44 8.32 -5.46
N ASP A 72 -4.01 9.52 -5.41
CA ASP A 72 -3.38 10.75 -5.84
C ASP A 72 -3.20 11.64 -4.62
N ALA A 73 -1.96 12.05 -4.34
CA ALA A 73 -1.66 12.91 -3.20
C ALA A 73 -2.32 14.29 -3.30
N ASN A 74 -2.70 14.70 -4.50
CA ASN A 74 -3.32 16.00 -4.76
C ASN A 74 -4.85 15.93 -4.84
N ASP A 75 -5.45 14.73 -4.75
CA ASP A 75 -6.91 14.54 -4.89
C ASP A 75 -7.51 14.01 -3.59
N PRO A 76 -8.06 14.90 -2.73
CA PRO A 76 -8.70 14.49 -1.48
C PRO A 76 -9.96 13.64 -1.69
N ASN A 77 -10.54 13.63 -2.88
CA ASN A 77 -11.68 12.77 -3.19
C ASN A 77 -11.33 11.28 -3.13
N THR A 78 -10.06 10.95 -3.20
CA THR A 78 -9.56 9.59 -2.98
C THR A 78 -10.08 9.00 -1.66
N LEU A 79 -10.19 9.82 -0.63
CA LEU A 79 -10.59 9.39 0.71
C LEU A 79 -12.08 9.06 0.83
N GLY A 80 -12.90 9.53 -0.11
CA GLY A 80 -14.34 9.28 -0.10
C GLY A 80 -14.80 8.10 -0.94
N ARG A 81 -13.86 7.39 -1.58
CA ARG A 81 -14.19 6.27 -2.46
C ARG A 81 -14.27 4.95 -1.68
N PRO A 82 -15.06 3.96 -2.18
CA PRO A 82 -15.01 2.62 -1.61
C PRO A 82 -13.59 2.04 -1.66
N GLY A 83 -13.17 1.39 -0.58
CA GLY A 83 -11.81 0.87 -0.47
C GLY A 83 -10.75 1.94 -0.24
N ALA A 84 -11.13 3.15 0.18
CA ALA A 84 -10.21 4.25 0.43
C ALA A 84 -9.11 3.85 1.44
N PRO A 85 -7.92 4.47 1.35
CA PRO A 85 -6.87 4.25 2.34
C PRO A 85 -7.21 4.95 3.65
N ASP A 86 -6.48 4.61 4.70
CA ASP A 86 -6.52 5.39 5.92
C ASP A 86 -6.09 6.85 5.63
N PRO A 87 -6.85 7.86 6.09
CA PRO A 87 -6.52 9.25 5.78
C PRO A 87 -5.14 9.70 6.26
N THR A 88 -4.72 9.25 7.44
CA THR A 88 -3.39 9.55 7.98
C THR A 88 -2.30 8.94 7.11
N ALA A 89 -2.49 7.70 6.68
CA ALA A 89 -1.57 7.01 5.78
C ALA A 89 -1.47 7.70 4.42
N TRP A 90 -2.60 8.13 3.87
CA TRP A 90 -2.62 8.87 2.60
C TRP A 90 -1.74 10.13 2.67
N GLY A 91 -1.90 10.91 3.72
CA GLY A 91 -1.11 12.13 3.92
C GLY A 91 0.38 11.85 4.12
N LEU A 92 0.71 10.86 4.97
CA LEU A 92 2.09 10.49 5.27
C LEU A 92 2.81 9.96 4.02
N HIS A 93 2.23 8.98 3.35
CA HIS A 93 2.85 8.37 2.17
C HIS A 93 2.93 9.34 1.00
N GLY A 94 1.92 10.19 0.80
CA GLY A 94 1.95 11.24 -0.20
C GLY A 94 3.10 12.21 0.03
N SER A 95 3.35 12.59 1.28
CA SER A 95 4.46 13.46 1.64
C SER A 95 5.81 12.78 1.38
N ILE A 96 5.96 11.52 1.75
CA ILE A 96 7.20 10.76 1.51
C ILE A 96 7.52 10.70 0.02
N HIS A 97 6.57 10.28 -0.80
CA HIS A 97 6.83 10.09 -2.23
C HIS A 97 7.11 11.38 -2.97
N ARG A 98 6.47 12.50 -2.58
CA ARG A 98 6.72 13.79 -3.21
C ARG A 98 8.06 14.41 -2.82
N ASN A 99 8.52 14.18 -1.60
CA ASN A 99 9.74 14.81 -1.08
C ASN A 99 10.96 13.92 -1.20
N CYS A 100 10.79 12.61 -1.38
CA CYS A 100 11.86 11.63 -1.51
C CYS A 100 11.62 10.81 -2.78
N LEU A 101 11.92 11.38 -3.95
CA LEU A 101 11.60 10.75 -5.23
C LEU A 101 12.28 9.40 -5.45
N HIS A 102 13.42 9.16 -4.81
CA HIS A 102 14.11 7.87 -4.85
C HIS A 102 13.46 6.80 -3.97
N ALA A 103 12.60 7.20 -3.02
CA ALA A 103 11.87 6.28 -2.16
C ALA A 103 10.60 5.81 -2.86
N ARG A 104 10.74 4.83 -3.76
CA ARG A 104 9.62 4.35 -4.56
C ARG A 104 8.65 3.47 -3.77
N CYS A 105 9.11 2.85 -2.70
CA CYS A 105 8.29 2.03 -1.81
C CYS A 105 8.46 2.50 -0.38
N ALA A 106 7.35 2.63 0.34
CA ALA A 106 7.34 2.97 1.76
C ALA A 106 6.50 1.95 2.52
N MET A 107 7.08 1.37 3.57
CA MET A 107 6.44 0.32 4.34
C MET A 107 6.44 0.68 5.82
N HIS A 108 5.24 0.79 6.39
CA HIS A 108 5.04 1.02 7.82
C HIS A 108 4.65 -0.30 8.48
N VAL A 109 5.50 -0.81 9.34
CA VAL A 109 5.30 -2.07 10.06
C VAL A 109 5.35 -1.84 11.57
N HIS A 110 4.76 -2.77 12.31
CA HIS A 110 4.84 -2.82 13.78
C HIS A 110 5.46 -4.15 14.19
N SER A 111 6.73 -4.34 13.88
CA SER A 111 7.48 -5.51 14.34
C SER A 111 7.61 -5.47 15.85
N MET A 112 7.24 -6.57 16.51
CA MET A 112 7.32 -6.66 17.96
C MET A 112 8.73 -6.38 18.49
N TYR A 113 9.75 -6.90 17.82
CA TYR A 113 11.13 -6.72 18.25
C TYR A 113 11.62 -5.29 18.01
N ALA A 114 11.28 -4.68 16.88
CA ALA A 114 11.66 -3.30 16.60
C ALA A 114 10.95 -2.32 17.55
N LEU A 115 9.66 -2.51 17.81
CA LEU A 115 8.91 -1.67 18.74
C LEU A 115 9.44 -1.78 20.17
N SER A 116 9.91 -2.95 20.58
CA SER A 116 10.45 -3.15 21.93
C SER A 116 11.69 -2.31 22.20
N LEU A 117 12.43 -1.90 21.16
CA LEU A 117 13.62 -1.08 21.31
C LEU A 117 13.32 0.32 21.87
N ILE A 118 12.10 0.83 21.73
CA ILE A 118 11.75 2.13 22.28
C ILE A 118 11.67 2.13 23.81
N HIS A 119 11.65 0.97 24.44
CA HIS A 119 11.58 0.81 25.89
C HIS A 119 12.93 0.50 26.55
N ILE A 120 13.99 0.50 25.81
CA ILE A 120 15.36 0.23 26.31
C ILE A 120 16.00 1.47 26.92
#